data_adea53a0c27b7406e3ffdb8493c03580
#
_entry.id   adea53a0c27b7406e3ffdb8493c03580
#
_cell.length_a   1.000
_cell.length_b   1.000
_cell.length_c   1.000
_cell.angle_alpha   90.00
_cell.angle_beta   90.00
_cell.angle_gamma   90.00
#
_symmetry.space_group_name_H-M   'P 1'
#
loop_
_entity.id
_entity.type
_entity.pdbx_description
1 polymer ?
#
loop_
_entity_poly.entity_id
_entity_poly.type
_entity_poly.pdbx_seq_one_letter_code
_entity_poly.pdbx_strand_id
1 'polypeptide(L)'
;LCSLRSMSPIHRQYLKNMGVRAALSTSLMVKGKLWGLVICHHECPRLVSYPIRLVCALLAEAIATRITALEGFVQAQAQAAVRHLEELMVSAIATTGEWEQALFDHPRDLLEPLDACGVALVRDAMVLRAGVVPPLTQLCEIKTWLDEQIEAPLYATSALVDDDPRFANIAPATAGMLAVPLPAAQCEYLIWFRPERVRTLTWAGNPYEGVKTATDTYQLSPRASFAHWLEVVKGKSLPWTLHDFSVAIQIGNS
;
A
#
# COMPACT_ATOMS: atom_id res chain seq x y z
N LEU A 1 9.96 10.89 30.40
CA LEU A 1 10.64 12.17 30.03
C LEU A 1 9.73 13.08 29.17
N CYS A 2 8.87 12.55 28.29
CA CYS A 2 7.97 13.36 27.46
C CYS A 2 6.92 14.14 28.27
N SER A 3 6.49 13.63 29.43
CA SER A 3 5.55 14.31 30.32
C SER A 3 6.10 15.58 30.98
N LEU A 4 7.42 15.79 30.91
CA LEU A 4 8.10 16.96 31.46
C LEU A 4 8.35 18.06 30.41
N ARG A 5 7.98 17.82 29.15
CA ARG A 5 8.16 18.79 28.06
C ARG A 5 6.89 19.60 27.81
N SER A 6 7.07 20.88 27.54
CA SER A 6 5.97 21.72 27.11
C SER A 6 5.60 21.43 25.66
N MET A 7 4.31 21.54 25.34
CA MET A 7 3.80 21.40 24.00
C MET A 7 4.14 22.65 23.18
N SER A 8 4.51 22.45 21.89
CA SER A 8 4.79 23.57 20.97
C SER A 8 3.61 24.56 20.91
N PRO A 9 3.88 25.87 20.90
CA PRO A 9 2.84 26.90 20.75
C PRO A 9 2.00 26.71 19.48
N ILE A 10 2.62 26.30 18.36
CA ILE A 10 1.95 26.02 17.08
C ILE A 10 0.94 24.87 17.25
N HIS A 11 1.36 23.78 17.90
CA HIS A 11 0.48 22.63 18.15
C HIS A 11 -0.68 23.00 19.08
N ARG A 12 -0.42 23.82 20.09
CA ARG A 12 -1.49 24.35 20.97
C ARG A 12 -2.49 25.19 20.20
N GLN A 13 -2.03 26.05 19.29
CA GLN A 13 -2.92 26.85 18.44
C GLN A 13 -3.72 25.98 17.49
N TYR A 14 -3.09 24.95 16.90
CA TYR A 14 -3.78 23.95 16.07
C TYR A 14 -4.93 23.27 16.81
N LEU A 15 -4.67 22.77 18.04
CA LEU A 15 -5.73 22.16 18.87
C LEU A 15 -6.84 23.15 19.22
N LYS A 16 -6.50 24.41 19.52
CA LYS A 16 -7.51 25.45 19.77
C LYS A 16 -8.38 25.70 18.54
N ASN A 17 -7.80 25.75 17.34
CA ASN A 17 -8.54 25.92 16.09
C ASN A 17 -9.50 24.75 15.84
N MET A 18 -9.17 23.52 16.30
CA MET A 18 -10.06 22.35 16.30
C MET A 18 -11.12 22.37 17.39
N GLY A 19 -11.13 23.33 18.31
CA GLY A 19 -12.00 23.33 19.48
C GLY A 19 -11.55 22.39 20.61
N VAL A 20 -10.36 21.80 20.51
CA VAL A 20 -9.82 20.84 21.47
C VAL A 20 -9.11 21.56 22.62
N ARG A 21 -9.47 21.22 23.86
CA ARG A 21 -8.89 21.81 25.08
C ARG A 21 -8.08 20.82 25.92
N ALA A 22 -8.25 19.52 25.70
CA ALA A 22 -7.39 18.48 26.25
C ALA A 22 -7.14 17.38 25.22
N ALA A 23 -5.93 16.84 25.19
CA ALA A 23 -5.56 15.74 24.32
C ALA A 23 -4.71 14.71 25.08
N LEU A 24 -4.96 13.43 24.81
CA LEU A 24 -4.15 12.30 25.25
C LEU A 24 -3.71 11.52 24.02
N SER A 25 -2.44 11.29 23.85
CA SER A 25 -1.89 10.44 22.80
C SER A 25 -1.17 9.24 23.39
N THR A 26 -1.40 8.06 22.82
CA THR A 26 -0.73 6.81 23.20
C THR A 26 -0.13 6.18 21.96
N SER A 27 1.16 5.82 22.02
CA SER A 27 1.90 5.26 20.91
C SER A 27 1.62 3.76 20.77
N LEU A 28 1.40 3.30 19.53
CA LEU A 28 1.35 1.91 19.14
C LEU A 28 2.74 1.50 18.62
N MET A 29 3.49 0.75 19.43
CA MET A 29 4.84 0.31 19.09
C MET A 29 4.80 -1.13 18.58
N VAL A 30 5.15 -1.34 17.30
CA VAL A 30 5.22 -2.67 16.68
C VAL A 30 6.65 -2.96 16.28
N LYS A 31 7.21 -4.08 16.73
CA LYS A 31 8.61 -4.48 16.46
C LYS A 31 9.63 -3.37 16.78
N GLY A 32 9.40 -2.59 17.85
CA GLY A 32 10.28 -1.49 18.28
C GLY A 32 10.18 -0.21 17.44
N LYS A 33 9.27 -0.14 16.47
CA LYS A 33 9.02 1.04 15.64
C LYS A 33 7.66 1.64 15.96
N LEU A 34 7.53 2.96 15.81
CA LEU A 34 6.24 3.64 15.93
C LEU A 34 5.36 3.27 14.72
N TRP A 35 4.36 2.45 14.96
CA TRP A 35 3.38 2.03 13.94
C TRP A 35 2.25 3.06 13.79
N GLY A 36 1.81 3.64 14.90
CA GLY A 36 0.73 4.62 14.90
C GLY A 36 0.50 5.23 16.28
N LEU A 37 -0.54 6.05 16.34
CA LEU A 37 -0.96 6.76 17.55
C LEU A 37 -2.47 6.60 17.75
N VAL A 38 -2.88 6.36 18.99
CA VAL A 38 -4.26 6.55 19.44
C VAL A 38 -4.34 7.92 20.09
N ILE A 39 -5.17 8.81 19.53
CA ILE A 39 -5.32 10.18 20.01
C ILE A 39 -6.76 10.39 20.48
N CYS A 40 -6.91 10.83 21.72
CA CYS A 40 -8.21 11.16 22.32
C CYS A 40 -8.27 12.67 22.56
N HIS A 41 -9.33 13.32 22.06
CA HIS A 41 -9.56 14.75 22.22
C HIS A 41 -10.74 15.00 23.17
N HIS A 42 -10.70 16.14 23.86
CA HIS A 42 -11.78 16.58 24.74
C HIS A 42 -12.00 18.10 24.60
N GLU A 43 -13.26 18.54 24.56
CA GLU A 43 -13.66 19.93 24.37
C GLU A 43 -13.44 20.80 25.60
N CYS A 44 -13.39 20.19 26.79
CA CYS A 44 -13.11 20.90 28.05
C CYS A 44 -11.69 20.56 28.55
N PRO A 45 -11.05 21.47 29.30
CA PRO A 45 -9.81 21.13 29.99
C PRO A 45 -10.01 19.92 30.89
N ARG A 46 -9.18 18.90 30.70
CA ARG A 46 -9.25 17.66 31.45
C ARG A 46 -7.87 17.10 31.72
N LEU A 47 -7.62 16.79 32.97
CA LEU A 47 -6.41 16.07 33.38
C LEU A 47 -6.75 14.59 33.54
N VAL A 48 -6.03 13.74 32.77
CA VAL A 48 -6.21 12.28 32.87
C VAL A 48 -5.30 11.77 34.01
N SER A 49 -5.89 11.07 34.98
CA SER A 49 -5.18 10.51 36.12
C SER A 49 -4.16 9.43 35.70
N TYR A 50 -3.14 9.21 36.53
CA TYR A 50 -2.10 8.23 36.24
C TYR A 50 -2.66 6.80 36.01
N PRO A 51 -3.61 6.28 36.83
CA PRO A 51 -4.17 4.94 36.56
C PRO A 51 -4.83 4.82 35.19
N ILE A 52 -5.58 5.84 34.75
CA ILE A 52 -6.21 5.83 33.41
C ILE A 52 -5.15 5.85 32.31
N ARG A 53 -4.09 6.65 32.47
CA ARG A 53 -2.97 6.65 31.48
C ARG A 53 -2.29 5.31 31.41
N LEU A 54 -2.12 4.61 32.55
CA LEU A 54 -1.57 3.26 32.58
C LEU A 54 -2.47 2.26 31.84
N VAL A 55 -3.78 2.31 32.06
CA VAL A 55 -4.73 1.46 31.32
C VAL A 55 -4.65 1.73 29.81
N CYS A 56 -4.59 3.01 29.38
CA CYS A 56 -4.41 3.35 27.97
C CYS A 56 -3.12 2.78 27.39
N ALA A 57 -2.02 2.82 28.14
CA ALA A 57 -0.75 2.23 27.72
C ALA A 57 -0.85 0.71 27.56
N LEU A 58 -1.48 0.01 28.51
CA LEU A 58 -1.69 -1.45 28.42
C LEU A 58 -2.60 -1.83 27.25
N LEU A 59 -3.65 -1.06 26.98
CA LEU A 59 -4.51 -1.26 25.83
C LEU A 59 -3.74 -1.05 24.51
N ALA A 60 -2.89 -0.03 24.44
CA ALA A 60 -2.04 0.21 23.26
C ALA A 60 -1.06 -0.95 23.02
N GLU A 61 -0.51 -1.53 24.08
CA GLU A 61 0.38 -2.71 24.00
C GLU A 61 -0.39 -3.94 23.50
N ALA A 62 -1.61 -4.17 24.00
CA ALA A 62 -2.47 -5.25 23.54
C ALA A 62 -2.85 -5.08 22.05
N ILE A 63 -3.18 -3.86 21.62
CA ILE A 63 -3.46 -3.53 20.22
C ILE A 63 -2.22 -3.78 19.35
N ALA A 64 -1.05 -3.30 19.76
CA ALA A 64 0.21 -3.49 19.04
C ALA A 64 0.57 -4.97 18.90
N THR A 65 0.35 -5.78 19.94
CA THR A 65 0.52 -7.23 19.91
C THR A 65 -0.42 -7.88 18.91
N ARG A 66 -1.70 -7.44 18.86
CA ARG A 66 -2.68 -7.94 17.90
C ARG A 66 -2.31 -7.58 16.47
N ILE A 67 -1.84 -6.36 16.24
CA ILE A 67 -1.35 -5.92 14.91
C ILE A 67 -0.20 -6.82 14.47
N THR A 68 0.80 -7.03 15.33
CA THR A 68 1.95 -7.90 15.04
C THR A 68 1.52 -9.31 14.66
N ALA A 69 0.54 -9.88 15.38
CA ALA A 69 0.04 -11.22 15.11
C ALA A 69 -0.70 -11.29 13.74
N LEU A 70 -1.50 -10.27 13.41
CA LEU A 70 -2.22 -10.21 12.14
C LEU A 70 -1.26 -10.05 10.96
N GLU A 71 -0.28 -9.14 11.07
CA GLU A 71 0.74 -8.97 10.02
C GLU A 71 1.56 -10.25 9.82
N GLY A 72 1.94 -10.92 10.92
CA GLY A 72 2.67 -12.18 10.87
C GLY A 72 1.86 -13.32 10.24
N PHE A 73 0.55 -13.36 10.49
CA PHE A 73 -0.35 -14.35 9.88
C PHE A 73 -0.45 -14.16 8.37
N VAL A 74 -0.68 -12.93 7.91
CA VAL A 74 -0.74 -12.59 6.46
C VAL A 74 0.58 -12.96 5.78
N GLN A 75 1.71 -12.62 6.40
CA GLN A 75 3.03 -12.95 5.87
C GLN A 75 3.24 -14.48 5.77
N ALA A 76 2.83 -15.24 6.78
CA ALA A 76 2.96 -16.69 6.78
C ALA A 76 2.09 -17.35 5.69
N GLN A 77 0.87 -16.85 5.47
CA GLN A 77 0.00 -17.33 4.39
C GLN A 77 0.62 -17.09 3.02
N ALA A 78 1.13 -15.88 2.75
CA ALA A 78 1.77 -15.57 1.48
C ALA A 78 3.01 -16.45 1.23
N GLN A 79 3.86 -16.66 2.24
CA GLN A 79 5.01 -17.56 2.15
C GLN A 79 4.60 -19.03 1.89
N ALA A 80 3.48 -19.48 2.45
CA ALA A 80 2.97 -20.81 2.19
C ALA A 80 2.49 -20.96 0.74
N ALA A 81 1.80 -19.95 0.19
CA ALA A 81 1.36 -19.95 -1.21
C ALA A 81 2.56 -19.96 -2.17
N VAL A 82 3.57 -19.13 -1.92
CA VAL A 82 4.79 -19.12 -2.75
C VAL A 82 5.48 -20.48 -2.76
N ARG A 83 5.67 -21.11 -1.60
CA ARG A 83 6.26 -22.45 -1.54
C ARG A 83 5.45 -23.50 -2.30
N HIS A 84 4.12 -23.39 -2.23
CA HIS A 84 3.26 -24.30 -3.00
C HIS A 84 3.45 -24.12 -4.51
N LEU A 85 3.56 -22.87 -4.99
CA LEU A 85 3.87 -22.58 -6.39
C LEU A 85 5.25 -23.13 -6.80
N GLU A 86 6.28 -22.95 -5.96
CA GLU A 86 7.62 -23.51 -6.19
C GLU A 86 7.57 -25.05 -6.34
N GLU A 87 6.84 -25.74 -5.46
CA GLU A 87 6.66 -27.20 -5.53
C GLU A 87 5.95 -27.63 -6.82
N LEU A 88 4.91 -26.92 -7.25
CA LEU A 88 4.20 -27.17 -8.50
C LEU A 88 5.11 -26.98 -9.71
N MET A 89 5.90 -25.92 -9.76
CA MET A 89 6.83 -25.62 -10.84
C MET A 89 7.92 -26.70 -10.93
N VAL A 90 8.55 -27.06 -9.81
CA VAL A 90 9.56 -28.14 -9.77
C VAL A 90 8.97 -29.47 -10.26
N SER A 91 7.76 -29.82 -9.84
CA SER A 91 7.07 -31.01 -10.30
C SER A 91 6.78 -30.97 -11.81
N ALA A 92 6.34 -29.83 -12.34
CA ALA A 92 6.04 -29.64 -13.75
C ALA A 92 7.32 -29.73 -14.60
N ILE A 93 8.42 -29.11 -14.18
CA ILE A 93 9.72 -29.21 -14.86
C ILE A 93 10.18 -30.67 -14.95
N ALA A 94 10.01 -31.44 -13.85
CA ALA A 94 10.42 -32.84 -13.80
C ALA A 94 9.56 -33.78 -14.67
N THR A 95 8.30 -33.44 -14.93
CA THR A 95 7.34 -34.32 -15.63
C THR A 95 7.12 -33.95 -17.09
N THR A 96 6.87 -32.67 -17.38
CA THR A 96 6.48 -32.15 -18.70
C THR A 96 7.46 -31.14 -19.28
N GLY A 97 8.23 -30.46 -18.45
CA GLY A 97 9.06 -29.31 -18.82
C GLY A 97 8.28 -27.99 -19.02
N GLU A 98 6.97 -28.01 -18.86
CA GLU A 98 6.06 -26.85 -19.09
C GLU A 98 5.64 -26.21 -17.75
N TRP A 99 6.59 -25.58 -17.07
CA TRP A 99 6.34 -24.97 -15.76
C TRP A 99 5.40 -23.75 -15.85
N GLU A 100 5.44 -23.02 -16.96
CA GLU A 100 4.61 -21.83 -17.18
C GLU A 100 3.13 -22.19 -17.16
N GLN A 101 2.75 -23.26 -17.84
CA GLN A 101 1.37 -23.73 -17.86
C GLN A 101 0.92 -24.18 -16.47
N ALA A 102 1.76 -24.95 -15.77
CA ALA A 102 1.47 -25.40 -14.42
C ALA A 102 1.25 -24.23 -13.43
N LEU A 103 2.01 -23.14 -13.58
CA LEU A 103 1.86 -21.92 -12.80
C LEU A 103 0.48 -21.26 -13.02
N PHE A 104 -0.01 -21.23 -14.26
CA PHE A 104 -1.28 -20.62 -14.63
C PHE A 104 -2.49 -21.54 -14.46
N ASP A 105 -2.29 -22.84 -14.26
CA ASP A 105 -3.35 -23.80 -13.90
C ASP A 105 -3.85 -23.60 -12.46
N HIS A 106 -3.05 -22.92 -11.61
CA HIS A 106 -3.38 -22.58 -10.22
C HIS A 106 -3.45 -21.05 -9.99
N PRO A 107 -4.37 -20.34 -10.67
CA PRO A 107 -4.39 -18.87 -10.66
C PRO A 107 -4.62 -18.24 -9.28
N ARG A 108 -5.28 -18.95 -8.36
CA ARG A 108 -5.51 -18.46 -7.00
C ARG A 108 -4.22 -18.25 -6.25
N ASP A 109 -3.29 -19.19 -6.37
CA ASP A 109 -2.01 -19.15 -5.65
C ASP A 109 -1.10 -18.02 -6.17
N LEU A 110 -1.32 -17.59 -7.43
CA LEU A 110 -0.68 -16.40 -8.00
C LEU A 110 -1.33 -15.08 -7.59
N LEU A 111 -2.65 -15.06 -7.41
CA LEU A 111 -3.42 -13.83 -7.23
C LEU A 111 -3.65 -13.47 -5.76
N GLU A 112 -4.02 -14.46 -4.92
CA GLU A 112 -4.39 -14.22 -3.51
C GLU A 112 -3.27 -13.61 -2.67
N PRO A 113 -1.99 -14.05 -2.78
CA PRO A 113 -0.91 -13.48 -1.97
C PRO A 113 -0.67 -11.99 -2.19
N LEU A 114 -1.05 -11.50 -3.38
CA LEU A 114 -0.85 -10.12 -3.81
C LEU A 114 -2.16 -9.31 -3.88
N ASP A 115 -3.30 -9.86 -3.43
CA ASP A 115 -4.63 -9.22 -3.58
C ASP A 115 -4.82 -8.66 -5.01
N ALA A 116 -4.41 -9.44 -6.01
CA ALA A 116 -4.45 -9.07 -7.41
C ALA A 116 -5.72 -9.62 -8.08
N CYS A 117 -6.26 -8.90 -9.07
CA CYS A 117 -7.40 -9.34 -9.85
C CYS A 117 -7.00 -10.12 -11.12
N GLY A 118 -5.77 -9.95 -11.57
CA GLY A 118 -5.24 -10.61 -12.74
C GLY A 118 -3.73 -10.69 -12.74
N VAL A 119 -3.19 -11.65 -13.49
CA VAL A 119 -1.77 -11.87 -13.70
C VAL A 119 -1.52 -12.24 -15.16
N ALA A 120 -0.44 -11.74 -15.74
CA ALA A 120 0.02 -12.09 -17.07
C ALA A 120 1.52 -12.38 -17.07
N LEU A 121 1.92 -13.45 -17.74
CA LEU A 121 3.29 -13.72 -18.15
C LEU A 121 3.43 -13.25 -19.60
N VAL A 122 4.27 -12.28 -19.85
CA VAL A 122 4.46 -11.70 -21.17
C VAL A 122 5.87 -11.98 -21.67
N ARG A 123 5.96 -12.75 -22.73
CA ARG A 123 7.16 -13.08 -23.51
C ARG A 123 7.00 -12.58 -24.94
N ASP A 124 8.08 -12.56 -25.72
CA ASP A 124 8.04 -12.04 -27.12
C ASP A 124 6.95 -12.67 -28.00
N ALA A 125 6.78 -13.99 -27.91
CA ALA A 125 5.82 -14.75 -28.75
C ALA A 125 4.69 -15.44 -27.96
N MET A 126 4.71 -15.39 -26.62
CA MET A 126 3.77 -16.09 -25.77
C MET A 126 3.24 -15.19 -24.66
N VAL A 127 1.93 -15.20 -24.48
CA VAL A 127 1.28 -14.53 -23.36
C VAL A 127 0.36 -15.51 -22.65
N LEU A 128 0.71 -15.87 -21.41
CA LEU A 128 -0.20 -16.56 -20.49
C LEU A 128 -0.86 -15.55 -19.58
N ARG A 129 -2.12 -15.80 -19.24
CA ARG A 129 -2.92 -14.86 -18.45
C ARG A 129 -3.97 -15.57 -17.62
N ALA A 130 -4.22 -15.04 -16.42
CA ALA A 130 -5.28 -15.51 -15.54
C ALA A 130 -5.96 -14.34 -14.84
N GLY A 131 -7.25 -14.48 -14.55
CA GLY A 131 -8.05 -13.42 -13.94
C GLY A 131 -8.38 -12.27 -14.88
N VAL A 132 -8.52 -11.06 -14.33
CA VAL A 132 -8.86 -9.84 -15.08
C VAL A 132 -7.59 -9.13 -15.49
N VAL A 133 -7.29 -9.19 -16.78
CA VAL A 133 -6.08 -8.59 -17.38
C VAL A 133 -6.43 -7.75 -18.59
N PRO A 134 -5.56 -6.80 -19.00
CA PRO A 134 -5.74 -6.04 -20.24
C PRO A 134 -5.83 -6.94 -21.49
N PRO A 135 -6.43 -6.46 -22.58
CA PRO A 135 -6.35 -7.09 -23.88
C PRO A 135 -4.90 -7.33 -24.33
N LEU A 136 -4.70 -8.34 -25.20
CA LEU A 136 -3.36 -8.74 -25.65
C LEU A 136 -2.56 -7.59 -26.28
N THR A 137 -3.21 -6.75 -27.08
CA THR A 137 -2.58 -5.57 -27.70
C THR A 137 -1.99 -4.62 -26.65
N GLN A 138 -2.74 -4.38 -25.58
CA GLN A 138 -2.30 -3.50 -24.50
C GLN A 138 -1.25 -4.14 -23.58
N LEU A 139 -1.29 -5.47 -23.40
CA LEU A 139 -0.20 -6.18 -22.71
C LEU A 139 1.13 -6.06 -23.47
N CYS A 140 1.09 -6.11 -24.81
CA CYS A 140 2.27 -5.87 -25.64
C CYS A 140 2.76 -4.42 -25.55
N GLU A 141 1.85 -3.44 -25.51
CA GLU A 141 2.19 -2.03 -25.30
C GLU A 141 2.82 -1.80 -23.89
N ILE A 142 2.24 -2.42 -22.84
CA ILE A 142 2.78 -2.39 -21.49
C ILE A 142 4.20 -2.99 -21.49
N LYS A 143 4.40 -4.14 -22.14
CA LYS A 143 5.74 -4.76 -22.25
C LYS A 143 6.74 -3.80 -22.85
N THR A 144 6.43 -3.23 -24.02
CA THR A 144 7.33 -2.28 -24.69
C THR A 144 7.66 -1.08 -23.81
N TRP A 145 6.65 -0.58 -23.08
CA TRP A 145 6.84 0.52 -22.17
C TRP A 145 7.70 0.13 -20.94
N LEU A 146 7.51 -1.09 -20.42
CA LEU A 146 8.33 -1.62 -19.33
C LEU A 146 9.80 -1.78 -19.76
N ASP A 147 10.07 -2.20 -20.99
CA ASP A 147 11.43 -2.33 -21.55
C ASP A 147 12.18 -0.99 -21.55
N GLU A 148 11.46 0.14 -21.64
CA GLU A 148 12.02 1.49 -21.61
C GLU A 148 12.20 2.03 -20.17
N GLN A 149 11.40 1.53 -19.20
CA GLN A 149 11.31 2.10 -17.84
C GLN A 149 12.10 1.32 -16.80
N ILE A 150 12.30 0.00 -16.98
CA ILE A 150 12.85 -0.84 -15.91
C ILE A 150 14.38 -0.89 -15.95
N GLU A 151 14.99 -0.14 -15.01
CA GLU A 151 16.40 -0.36 -14.58
C GLU A 151 16.48 -1.11 -13.22
N ALA A 152 15.31 -1.44 -12.61
CA ALA A 152 15.18 -1.94 -11.25
C ALA A 152 14.68 -3.40 -11.23
N PRO A 153 14.80 -4.15 -10.11
CA PRO A 153 14.34 -5.54 -10.00
C PRO A 153 12.81 -5.69 -10.07
N LEU A 154 12.05 -4.62 -10.02
CA LEU A 154 10.59 -4.58 -10.21
C LEU A 154 10.11 -3.18 -10.56
N TYR A 155 8.95 -3.12 -11.20
CA TYR A 155 8.19 -1.88 -11.39
C TYR A 155 6.83 -1.99 -10.66
N ALA A 156 6.41 -0.94 -9.96
CA ALA A 156 5.15 -0.93 -9.24
C ALA A 156 4.47 0.44 -9.27
N THR A 157 3.21 0.45 -9.67
CA THR A 157 2.36 1.64 -9.63
C THR A 157 0.96 1.32 -9.11
N SER A 158 0.34 2.25 -8.42
CA SER A 158 -1.09 2.19 -8.05
C SER A 158 -1.97 3.05 -8.94
N ALA A 159 -1.40 3.75 -9.92
CA ALA A 159 -2.07 4.71 -10.79
C ALA A 159 -1.43 4.71 -12.18
N LEU A 160 -1.59 3.60 -12.92
CA LEU A 160 -0.96 3.38 -14.22
C LEU A 160 -1.25 4.51 -15.23
N VAL A 161 -2.43 5.15 -15.13
CA VAL A 161 -2.80 6.29 -15.98
C VAL A 161 -2.00 7.55 -15.66
N ASP A 162 -1.63 7.75 -14.40
CA ASP A 162 -0.82 8.90 -13.99
C ASP A 162 0.62 8.76 -14.54
N ASP A 163 1.11 7.51 -14.70
CA ASP A 163 2.44 7.22 -15.24
C ASP A 163 2.45 7.32 -16.77
N ASP A 164 1.40 6.81 -17.43
CA ASP A 164 1.22 6.95 -18.88
C ASP A 164 -0.26 7.03 -19.28
N PRO A 165 -0.72 8.17 -19.80
CA PRO A 165 -2.11 8.37 -20.23
C PRO A 165 -2.62 7.41 -21.33
N ARG A 166 -1.73 6.73 -22.06
CA ARG A 166 -2.12 5.72 -23.07
C ARG A 166 -2.93 4.58 -22.45
N PHE A 167 -2.72 4.29 -21.16
CA PHE A 167 -3.40 3.23 -20.45
C PHE A 167 -4.75 3.63 -19.83
N ALA A 168 -5.29 4.81 -20.14
CA ALA A 168 -6.57 5.29 -19.59
C ALA A 168 -7.75 4.33 -19.86
N ASN A 169 -7.74 3.64 -20.98
CA ASN A 169 -8.83 2.75 -21.39
C ASN A 169 -8.91 1.46 -20.55
N ILE A 170 -7.82 1.07 -19.88
CA ILE A 170 -7.77 -0.15 -19.04
C ILE A 170 -7.87 0.15 -17.54
N ALA A 171 -7.77 1.41 -17.16
CA ALA A 171 -7.69 1.83 -15.76
C ALA A 171 -8.80 1.27 -14.84
N PRO A 172 -10.09 1.19 -15.25
CA PRO A 172 -11.12 0.67 -14.35
C PRO A 172 -10.86 -0.76 -13.88
N ALA A 173 -10.29 -1.60 -14.74
CA ALA A 173 -10.01 -3.00 -14.44
C ALA A 173 -8.58 -3.23 -13.91
N THR A 174 -7.63 -2.36 -14.25
CA THR A 174 -6.20 -2.57 -14.05
C THR A 174 -5.47 -1.27 -13.70
N ALA A 175 -6.01 -0.51 -12.74
CA ALA A 175 -5.43 0.77 -12.30
C ALA A 175 -4.05 0.63 -11.65
N GLY A 176 -3.81 -0.47 -10.94
CA GLY A 176 -2.51 -0.78 -10.34
C GLY A 176 -1.79 -1.89 -11.07
N MET A 177 -0.49 -1.76 -11.20
CA MET A 177 0.39 -2.74 -11.84
C MET A 177 1.62 -3.00 -10.98
N LEU A 178 2.03 -4.27 -10.89
CA LEU A 178 3.28 -4.72 -10.31
C LEU A 178 3.94 -5.68 -11.32
N ALA A 179 5.09 -5.33 -11.83
CA ALA A 179 5.82 -6.11 -12.82
C ALA A 179 7.19 -6.53 -12.31
N VAL A 180 7.54 -7.80 -12.49
CA VAL A 180 8.85 -8.37 -12.14
C VAL A 180 9.46 -8.94 -13.40
N PRO A 181 10.69 -8.53 -13.78
CA PRO A 181 11.41 -9.15 -14.87
C PRO A 181 11.84 -10.57 -14.48
N LEU A 182 11.77 -11.51 -15.42
CA LEU A 182 12.23 -12.88 -15.19
C LEU A 182 13.74 -12.98 -15.43
N PRO A 183 14.51 -13.66 -14.54
CA PRO A 183 15.95 -13.69 -14.60
C PRO A 183 16.54 -14.44 -15.81
N ALA A 184 15.75 -15.35 -16.38
CA ALA A 184 16.23 -16.26 -17.45
C ALA A 184 16.26 -15.64 -18.84
N ALA A 185 15.56 -14.52 -19.08
CA ALA A 185 15.48 -13.90 -20.40
C ALA A 185 15.32 -12.38 -20.30
N GLN A 186 15.92 -11.66 -21.25
CA GLN A 186 15.71 -10.22 -21.39
C GLN A 186 14.30 -9.96 -21.92
N CYS A 187 13.64 -8.93 -21.35
CA CYS A 187 12.33 -8.47 -21.80
C CYS A 187 11.17 -9.46 -21.58
N GLU A 188 11.23 -10.29 -20.55
CA GLU A 188 10.12 -11.12 -20.09
C GLU A 188 9.66 -10.67 -18.72
N TYR A 189 8.34 -10.57 -18.53
CA TYR A 189 7.76 -10.02 -17.31
C TYR A 189 6.62 -10.88 -16.78
N LEU A 190 6.58 -11.06 -15.46
CA LEU A 190 5.41 -11.49 -14.73
C LEU A 190 4.74 -10.25 -14.14
N ILE A 191 3.48 -10.01 -14.54
CA ILE A 191 2.77 -8.75 -14.28
C ILE A 191 1.48 -9.03 -13.55
N TRP A 192 1.29 -8.44 -12.37
CA TRP A 192 0.04 -8.47 -11.62
C TRP A 192 -0.72 -7.16 -11.75
N PHE A 193 -2.05 -7.25 -11.74
CA PHE A 193 -2.95 -6.12 -11.86
C PHE A 193 -3.88 -6.03 -10.67
N ARG A 194 -4.15 -4.80 -10.23
CA ARG A 194 -5.19 -4.46 -9.24
C ARG A 194 -6.23 -3.55 -9.85
N PRO A 195 -7.54 -3.76 -9.56
CA PRO A 195 -8.60 -2.91 -10.08
C PRO A 195 -8.58 -1.52 -9.44
N GLU A 196 -9.23 -0.58 -10.10
CA GLU A 196 -9.51 0.72 -9.50
C GLU A 196 -10.32 0.55 -8.21
N ARG A 197 -9.93 1.30 -7.20
CA ARG A 197 -10.70 1.46 -5.96
C ARG A 197 -11.12 2.91 -5.80
N VAL A 198 -12.32 3.24 -6.26
CA VAL A 198 -12.92 4.54 -6.00
C VAL A 198 -13.09 4.71 -4.49
N ARG A 199 -12.46 5.73 -3.93
CA ARG A 199 -12.53 6.05 -2.50
C ARG A 199 -12.91 7.50 -2.32
N THR A 200 -13.86 7.74 -1.40
CA THR A 200 -14.16 9.08 -0.93
C THR A 200 -13.34 9.32 0.33
N LEU A 201 -12.39 10.23 0.25
CA LEU A 201 -11.60 10.68 1.37
C LEU A 201 -12.28 11.89 2.00
N THR A 202 -12.53 11.83 3.30
CA THR A 202 -13.04 12.96 4.07
C THR A 202 -11.87 13.61 4.81
N TRP A 203 -11.52 14.81 4.40
CA TRP A 203 -10.46 15.59 5.04
C TRP A 203 -11.06 16.55 6.06
N ALA A 204 -10.38 16.76 7.17
CA ALA A 204 -10.65 17.86 8.07
C ALA A 204 -10.03 19.16 7.49
N GLY A 205 -10.75 19.81 6.58
CA GLY A 205 -10.32 20.96 5.79
C GLY A 205 -9.65 20.57 4.46
N ASN A 206 -9.68 21.49 3.47
CA ASN A 206 -9.10 21.27 2.15
C ASN A 206 -7.58 21.06 2.23
N PRO A 207 -7.02 19.89 1.85
CA PRO A 207 -5.58 19.63 1.93
C PRO A 207 -4.75 20.49 0.96
N TYR A 208 -5.39 21.07 -0.07
CA TYR A 208 -4.73 21.91 -1.10
C TYR A 208 -4.77 23.39 -0.75
N GLU A 209 -5.50 23.82 0.30
CA GLU A 209 -5.34 25.17 0.85
C GLU A 209 -3.97 25.26 1.51
N GLY A 210 -3.07 25.98 0.86
CA GLY A 210 -1.74 26.24 1.39
C GLY A 210 -1.85 26.86 2.79
N VAL A 211 -0.94 26.47 3.68
CA VAL A 211 -0.71 27.18 4.93
C VAL A 211 -0.49 28.64 4.55
N LYS A 212 -1.46 29.52 4.88
CA LYS A 212 -1.31 30.95 4.63
C LYS A 212 -0.05 31.38 5.37
N THR A 213 1.02 31.60 4.64
CA THR A 213 2.20 32.25 5.17
C THR A 213 1.76 33.61 5.67
N ALA A 214 1.75 33.78 6.99
CA ALA A 214 1.72 35.12 7.55
C ALA A 214 2.86 35.91 6.89
N THR A 215 2.66 37.19 6.64
CA THR A 215 3.60 38.11 6.00
C THR A 215 4.99 38.14 6.65
N ASP A 216 5.20 37.40 7.71
CA ASP A 216 6.44 37.25 8.44
C ASP A 216 6.96 35.84 8.27
N THR A 217 8.09 35.69 7.61
CA THR A 217 8.73 34.44 7.13
C THR A 217 9.04 33.44 8.27
N TYR A 218 8.85 33.81 9.52
CA TYR A 218 9.13 33.03 10.73
C TYR A 218 7.88 32.55 11.49
N GLN A 219 6.66 32.92 11.09
CA GLN A 219 5.42 32.48 11.76
C GLN A 219 4.64 31.48 10.89
N LEU A 220 4.88 30.19 11.11
CA LEU A 220 4.00 29.14 10.62
C LEU A 220 2.63 29.28 11.29
N SER A 221 1.61 29.66 10.54
CA SER A 221 0.23 29.69 11.04
C SER A 221 -0.37 28.27 10.89
N PRO A 222 -0.85 27.67 11.99
CA PRO A 222 -1.54 26.40 11.89
C PRO A 222 -2.87 26.56 11.14
N ARG A 223 -3.33 25.47 10.49
CA ARG A 223 -4.60 25.41 9.78
C ARG A 223 -5.73 25.98 10.63
N ALA A 224 -6.54 26.86 10.04
CA ALA A 224 -7.63 27.55 10.72
C ALA A 224 -9.00 26.90 10.49
N SER A 225 -9.19 26.24 9.33
CA SER A 225 -10.46 25.56 8.97
C SER A 225 -10.31 24.05 9.02
N PHE A 226 -11.30 23.40 9.68
CA PHE A 226 -11.46 21.94 9.76
C PHE A 226 -12.83 21.51 9.19
N ALA A 227 -13.42 22.32 8.32
CA ALA A 227 -14.64 21.95 7.61
C ALA A 227 -14.43 20.66 6.80
N HIS A 228 -15.42 19.78 6.79
CA HIS A 228 -15.33 18.55 6.00
C HIS A 228 -15.12 18.87 4.53
N TRP A 229 -14.08 18.31 3.94
CA TRP A 229 -13.80 18.39 2.53
C TRP A 229 -13.74 16.97 1.96
N LEU A 230 -14.53 16.73 0.92
CA LEU A 230 -14.66 15.41 0.31
C LEU A 230 -13.83 15.37 -0.97
N GLU A 231 -12.95 14.40 -1.05
CA GLU A 231 -12.16 14.09 -2.25
C GLU A 231 -12.52 12.71 -2.76
N VAL A 232 -12.94 12.63 -4.02
CA VAL A 232 -13.18 11.37 -4.70
C VAL A 232 -11.91 11.00 -5.47
N VAL A 233 -11.18 10.01 -4.98
CA VAL A 233 -10.00 9.47 -5.64
C VAL A 233 -10.45 8.41 -6.62
N LYS A 234 -10.15 8.65 -7.92
CA LYS A 234 -10.41 7.75 -9.04
C LYS A 234 -9.11 7.40 -9.75
N GLY A 235 -9.12 6.35 -10.59
CA GLY A 235 -7.98 5.92 -11.38
C GLY A 235 -6.86 5.27 -10.58
N LYS A 236 -7.10 4.95 -9.28
CA LYS A 236 -6.09 4.38 -8.39
C LYS A 236 -6.53 3.07 -7.77
N SER A 237 -5.62 2.13 -7.69
CA SER A 237 -5.79 0.87 -6.96
C SER A 237 -5.42 1.04 -5.48
N LEU A 238 -5.48 -0.06 -4.71
CA LEU A 238 -4.76 -0.16 -3.46
C LEU A 238 -3.24 -0.08 -3.72
N PRO A 239 -2.49 0.66 -2.91
CA PRO A 239 -1.03 0.72 -3.07
C PRO A 239 -0.39 -0.65 -2.82
N TRP A 240 0.69 -0.92 -3.53
CA TRP A 240 1.54 -2.08 -3.29
C TRP A 240 2.39 -1.88 -2.04
N THR A 241 2.49 -2.90 -1.22
CA THR A 241 3.27 -2.87 0.02
C THR A 241 4.66 -3.46 -0.18
N LEU A 242 5.58 -3.21 0.75
CA LEU A 242 6.90 -3.88 0.75
C LEU A 242 6.78 -5.42 0.83
N HIS A 243 5.72 -5.91 1.45
CA HIS A 243 5.41 -7.34 1.48
C HIS A 243 5.06 -7.85 0.09
N ASP A 244 4.19 -7.15 -0.65
CA ASP A 244 3.81 -7.51 -2.03
C ASP A 244 5.05 -7.56 -2.92
N PHE A 245 5.98 -6.61 -2.78
CA PHE A 245 7.24 -6.61 -3.53
C PHE A 245 8.08 -7.85 -3.24
N SER A 246 8.21 -8.24 -1.96
CA SER A 246 8.98 -9.42 -1.58
C SER A 246 8.38 -10.69 -2.15
N VAL A 247 7.05 -10.83 -2.10
CA VAL A 247 6.31 -11.99 -2.64
C VAL A 247 6.46 -12.06 -4.16
N ALA A 248 6.27 -10.93 -4.86
CA ALA A 248 6.37 -10.89 -6.31
C ALA A 248 7.78 -11.24 -6.82
N ILE A 249 8.83 -10.69 -6.17
CA ILE A 249 10.23 -11.00 -6.49
C ILE A 249 10.52 -12.48 -6.23
N GLN A 250 10.01 -13.05 -5.16
CA GLN A 250 10.22 -14.47 -4.85
C GLN A 250 9.59 -15.35 -5.92
N ILE A 251 8.33 -15.09 -6.32
CA ILE A 251 7.66 -15.81 -7.40
C ILE A 251 8.41 -15.66 -8.74
N GLY A 252 8.87 -14.45 -9.08
CA GLY A 252 9.59 -14.21 -10.33
C GLY A 252 10.99 -14.83 -10.40
N ASN A 253 11.60 -15.15 -9.25
CA ASN A 253 12.93 -15.77 -9.16
C ASN A 253 12.89 -17.29 -8.99
N SER A 254 11.71 -17.88 -8.77
CA SER A 254 11.50 -19.33 -8.63
C SER A 254 11.50 -20.02 -9.98
#